data_00413c3e70e524c62eaa99b108647bf1
#
_entry.id   00413c3e70e524c62eaa99b108647bf1
#
_cell.length_a   1.000
_cell.length_b   1.000
_cell.length_c   1.000
_cell.angle_alpha   90.00
_cell.angle_beta   90.00
_cell.angle_gamma   90.00
#
_symmetry.space_group_name_H-M   'P 1'
#
loop_
_entity.id
_entity.type
_entity.pdbx_description
1 polymer ?
#
loop_
_entity_poly.entity_id
_entity_poly.type
_entity_poly.pdbx_seq_one_letter_code
_entity_poly.pdbx_strand_id
1 'polypeptide(L)'
;MSFPDFAMAVRDAGIGYVGITQEALAELDLDLVSKCLIDNDLRVSSLNSAGFFTGTSATKSYFSNTELIDIAAKLKADVLCVITGGIGNPPMLLSEAHDKVKKGISELANHAADKGVKLGLEPIYPADIISKGNINSIGSALNLIEPYENMQLILDVKHSWWDPDFVPLIKNFPEKVALVQLCNICIEGEELKGRTNLASGSVDMSRLMKEIIKGKYCGNFELELFPSDVGNRHPRDLISNFPKEFYGLIE
;
A
#
# COMPACT_ATOMS: atom_id res chain seq x y z
N MET A 1 -5.99 1.18 20.05
CA MET A 1 -6.11 2.67 20.02
C MET A 1 -7.32 3.00 19.18
N SER A 2 -8.21 3.90 19.63
CA SER A 2 -9.36 4.34 18.83
C SER A 2 -8.92 5.15 17.61
N PHE A 3 -9.78 5.28 16.58
CA PHE A 3 -9.45 6.10 15.40
C PHE A 3 -9.23 7.58 15.76
N PRO A 4 -10.04 8.24 16.63
CA PRO A 4 -9.75 9.60 17.08
C PRO A 4 -8.40 9.74 17.80
N ASP A 5 -8.03 8.77 18.66
CA ASP A 5 -6.71 8.79 19.33
C ASP A 5 -5.56 8.61 18.34
N PHE A 6 -5.77 7.79 17.30
CA PHE A 6 -4.80 7.60 16.21
C PHE A 6 -4.62 8.91 15.43
N ALA A 7 -5.71 9.54 15.00
CA ALA A 7 -5.66 10.80 14.26
C ALA A 7 -4.95 11.92 15.04
N MET A 8 -5.26 12.04 16.34
CA MET A 8 -4.56 12.99 17.21
C MET A 8 -3.06 12.68 17.33
N ALA A 9 -2.69 11.41 17.49
CA ALA A 9 -1.28 11.01 17.61
C ALA A 9 -0.50 11.31 16.31
N VAL A 10 -1.10 11.08 15.16
CA VAL A 10 -0.52 11.40 13.83
C VAL A 10 -0.31 12.89 13.68
N ARG A 11 -1.34 13.72 13.97
CA ARG A 11 -1.22 15.18 13.96
C ARG A 11 -0.14 15.68 14.91
N ASP A 12 -0.11 15.18 16.14
CA ASP A 12 0.84 15.60 17.19
C ASP A 12 2.29 15.22 16.81
N ALA A 13 2.47 14.19 15.99
CA ALA A 13 3.76 13.83 15.37
C ALA A 13 4.15 14.70 14.16
N GLY A 14 3.30 15.66 13.75
CA GLY A 14 3.54 16.52 12.58
C GLY A 14 3.34 15.79 11.25
N ILE A 15 2.61 14.68 11.23
CA ILE A 15 2.30 13.91 10.02
C ILE A 15 0.97 14.40 9.45
N GLY A 16 0.91 14.76 8.17
CA GLY A 16 -0.27 15.29 7.51
C GLY A 16 -1.12 14.26 6.76
N TYR A 17 -0.68 13.01 6.68
CA TYR A 17 -1.33 11.98 5.89
C TYR A 17 -1.48 10.67 6.66
N VAL A 18 -2.52 9.90 6.29
CA VAL A 18 -2.79 8.57 6.85
C VAL A 18 -3.21 7.60 5.76
N GLY A 19 -2.70 6.36 5.81
CA GLY A 19 -3.28 5.22 5.10
C GLY A 19 -4.45 4.66 5.93
N ILE A 20 -5.54 4.29 5.26
CA ILE A 20 -6.72 3.70 5.92
C ILE A 20 -6.97 2.32 5.33
N THR A 21 -7.24 1.33 6.19
CA THR A 21 -7.60 -0.01 5.76
C THR A 21 -9.11 -0.22 5.80
N GLN A 22 -9.63 -1.11 4.96
CA GLN A 22 -11.05 -1.45 4.96
C GLN A 22 -11.50 -2.10 6.28
N GLU A 23 -10.60 -2.81 6.97
CA GLU A 23 -10.88 -3.38 8.29
C GLU A 23 -11.17 -2.27 9.31
N ALA A 24 -10.40 -1.21 9.29
CA ALA A 24 -10.63 -0.06 10.18
C ALA A 24 -11.98 0.61 9.90
N LEU A 25 -12.38 0.68 8.61
CA LEU A 25 -13.66 1.27 8.22
C LEU A 25 -14.87 0.38 8.55
N ALA A 26 -14.69 -0.94 8.56
CA ALA A 26 -15.79 -1.87 8.85
C ALA A 26 -16.38 -1.70 10.26
N GLU A 27 -15.58 -1.17 11.19
CA GLU A 27 -15.97 -0.94 12.58
C GLU A 27 -16.31 0.54 12.87
N LEU A 28 -16.25 1.42 11.88
CA LEU A 28 -16.36 2.86 12.07
C LEU A 28 -17.44 3.46 11.16
N ASP A 29 -18.12 4.48 11.66
CA ASP A 29 -18.96 5.35 10.83
C ASP A 29 -18.09 6.22 9.91
N LEU A 30 -18.36 6.19 8.61
CA LEU A 30 -17.57 6.90 7.60
C LEU A 30 -17.64 8.43 7.76
N ASP A 31 -18.78 8.96 8.24
CA ASP A 31 -18.92 10.40 8.51
C ASP A 31 -18.12 10.82 9.74
N LEU A 32 -18.05 9.94 10.75
CA LEU A 32 -17.18 10.14 11.89
C LEU A 32 -15.69 10.12 11.49
N VAL A 33 -15.29 9.18 10.64
CA VAL A 33 -13.92 9.12 10.09
C VAL A 33 -13.61 10.42 9.34
N SER A 34 -14.47 10.83 8.41
CA SER A 34 -14.30 12.07 7.63
C SER A 34 -14.17 13.30 8.53
N LYS A 35 -15.05 13.41 9.53
CA LYS A 35 -14.99 14.49 10.51
C LYS A 35 -13.68 14.48 11.29
N CYS A 36 -13.25 13.33 11.77
CA CYS A 36 -12.03 13.18 12.54
C CYS A 36 -10.77 13.57 11.71
N LEU A 37 -10.74 13.24 10.43
CA LEU A 37 -9.67 13.65 9.52
C LEU A 37 -9.65 15.18 9.37
N ILE A 38 -10.81 15.80 9.14
CA ILE A 38 -10.94 17.27 9.00
C ILE A 38 -10.51 17.98 10.30
N ASP A 39 -11.01 17.53 11.45
CA ASP A 39 -10.73 18.14 12.76
C ASP A 39 -9.23 18.08 13.13
N ASN A 40 -8.47 17.16 12.54
CA ASN A 40 -7.03 16.99 12.76
C ASN A 40 -6.16 17.43 11.57
N ASP A 41 -6.74 18.07 10.54
CA ASP A 41 -6.06 18.52 9.32
C ASP A 41 -5.26 17.37 8.64
N LEU A 42 -5.88 16.19 8.55
CA LEU A 42 -5.30 14.99 7.95
C LEU A 42 -5.92 14.71 6.58
N ARG A 43 -5.09 14.26 5.66
CA ARG A 43 -5.47 13.74 4.34
C ARG A 43 -5.26 12.23 4.27
N VAL A 44 -5.96 11.58 3.35
CA VAL A 44 -5.82 10.13 3.14
C VAL A 44 -4.86 9.90 1.98
N SER A 45 -3.67 9.36 2.29
CA SER A 45 -2.67 8.98 1.29
C SER A 45 -3.10 7.74 0.51
N SER A 46 -3.67 6.74 1.21
CA SER A 46 -4.20 5.53 0.56
C SER A 46 -5.42 4.96 1.28
N LEU A 47 -6.27 4.28 0.51
CA LEU A 47 -7.26 3.34 1.04
C LEU A 47 -6.83 1.91 0.65
N ASN A 48 -6.72 1.00 1.61
CA ASN A 48 -6.26 -0.38 1.43
C ASN A 48 -7.36 -1.39 1.78
N SER A 49 -7.70 -2.31 0.91
CA SER A 49 -7.34 -2.45 -0.50
C SER A 49 -8.48 -3.10 -1.26
N ALA A 50 -8.62 -2.72 -2.52
CA ALA A 50 -9.54 -3.30 -3.49
C ALA A 50 -8.85 -4.43 -4.29
N GLY A 51 -9.57 -5.03 -5.21
CA GLY A 51 -9.06 -6.07 -6.10
C GLY A 51 -9.48 -7.46 -5.67
N PHE A 52 -8.52 -8.30 -5.29
CA PHE A 52 -8.72 -9.70 -4.89
C PHE A 52 -9.56 -10.49 -5.89
N PHE A 53 -9.23 -10.32 -7.20
CA PHE A 53 -9.96 -10.95 -8.31
C PHE A 53 -9.85 -12.47 -8.33
N THR A 54 -8.86 -13.00 -7.60
CA THR A 54 -8.56 -14.43 -7.50
C THR A 54 -8.30 -14.85 -6.06
N GLY A 55 -8.27 -16.15 -5.82
CA GLY A 55 -8.03 -16.71 -4.49
C GLY A 55 -9.24 -16.61 -3.56
N THR A 56 -9.01 -16.82 -2.27
CA THR A 56 -10.04 -16.80 -1.23
C THR A 56 -10.08 -15.49 -0.44
N SER A 57 -9.15 -14.56 -0.71
CA SER A 57 -9.08 -13.29 0.03
C SER A 57 -10.25 -12.37 -0.26
N ALA A 58 -10.85 -12.45 -1.46
CA ALA A 58 -12.07 -11.70 -1.80
C ALA A 58 -13.26 -12.02 -0.87
N THR A 59 -13.33 -13.23 -0.33
CA THR A 59 -14.39 -13.64 0.61
C THR A 59 -14.24 -13.04 2.01
N LYS A 60 -13.11 -12.40 2.29
CA LYS A 60 -12.80 -11.71 3.54
C LYS A 60 -12.91 -10.19 3.43
N SER A 61 -13.22 -9.66 2.26
CA SER A 61 -13.39 -8.23 2.07
C SER A 61 -14.66 -7.74 2.78
N TYR A 62 -14.55 -6.63 3.49
CA TYR A 62 -15.69 -6.00 4.18
C TYR A 62 -16.58 -5.21 3.22
N PHE A 63 -16.02 -4.75 2.11
CA PHE A 63 -16.69 -3.95 1.09
C PHE A 63 -16.42 -4.53 -0.29
N SER A 64 -17.36 -4.36 -1.21
CA SER A 64 -17.14 -4.65 -2.63
C SER A 64 -16.16 -3.63 -3.23
N ASN A 65 -15.57 -3.97 -4.36
CA ASN A 65 -14.68 -3.06 -5.09
C ASN A 65 -15.35 -1.74 -5.46
N THR A 66 -16.65 -1.78 -5.79
CA THR A 66 -17.46 -0.57 -6.10
C THR A 66 -17.61 0.31 -4.87
N GLU A 67 -17.96 -0.27 -3.71
CA GLU A 67 -18.07 0.48 -2.45
C GLU A 67 -16.73 1.09 -2.04
N LEU A 68 -15.61 0.38 -2.22
CA LEU A 68 -14.28 0.91 -1.92
C LEU A 68 -13.90 2.11 -2.81
N ILE A 69 -14.33 2.12 -4.08
CA ILE A 69 -14.16 3.28 -4.97
C ILE A 69 -15.00 4.46 -4.45
N ASP A 70 -16.26 4.24 -4.09
CA ASP A 70 -17.13 5.29 -3.56
C ASP A 70 -16.59 5.84 -2.22
N ILE A 71 -16.06 4.99 -1.36
CA ILE A 71 -15.41 5.37 -0.10
C ILE A 71 -14.14 6.18 -0.39
N ALA A 72 -13.28 5.73 -1.32
CA ALA A 72 -12.07 6.44 -1.69
C ALA A 72 -12.38 7.85 -2.23
N ALA A 73 -13.41 7.97 -3.07
CA ALA A 73 -13.88 9.26 -3.57
C ALA A 73 -14.39 10.16 -2.44
N LYS A 74 -15.20 9.62 -1.51
CA LYS A 74 -15.75 10.37 -0.36
C LYS A 74 -14.65 10.84 0.59
N LEU A 75 -13.67 10.01 0.89
CA LEU A 75 -12.52 10.33 1.74
C LEU A 75 -11.46 11.17 1.01
N LYS A 76 -11.60 11.38 -0.30
CA LYS A 76 -10.61 12.04 -1.17
C LYS A 76 -9.23 11.38 -1.03
N ALA A 77 -9.19 10.05 -0.98
CA ALA A 77 -7.94 9.32 -0.91
C ALA A 77 -7.09 9.61 -2.16
N ASP A 78 -5.80 9.87 -1.96
CA ASP A 78 -4.89 10.15 -3.08
C ASP A 78 -4.76 8.93 -4.01
N VAL A 79 -4.89 7.70 -3.46
CA VAL A 79 -4.91 6.44 -4.22
C VAL A 79 -5.72 5.35 -3.50
N LEU A 80 -6.42 4.50 -4.27
CA LEU A 80 -6.98 3.23 -3.81
C LEU A 80 -6.02 2.09 -4.18
N CYS A 81 -5.48 1.42 -3.18
CA CYS A 81 -4.58 0.27 -3.37
C CYS A 81 -5.35 -0.91 -3.99
N VAL A 82 -4.72 -1.59 -4.94
CA VAL A 82 -5.26 -2.76 -5.63
C VAL A 82 -4.30 -3.94 -5.48
N ILE A 83 -4.79 -5.01 -4.87
CA ILE A 83 -4.09 -6.30 -4.71
C ILE A 83 -4.82 -7.34 -5.54
N THR A 84 -4.10 -8.10 -6.38
CA THR A 84 -4.73 -8.96 -7.39
C THR A 84 -5.40 -10.22 -6.83
N GLY A 85 -5.00 -10.65 -5.63
CA GLY A 85 -5.37 -11.95 -5.07
C GLY A 85 -4.41 -13.06 -5.52
N GLY A 86 -4.25 -14.09 -4.69
CA GLY A 86 -3.39 -15.22 -4.97
C GLY A 86 -4.04 -16.26 -5.88
N ILE A 87 -3.29 -17.30 -6.26
CA ILE A 87 -3.83 -18.40 -7.09
C ILE A 87 -4.75 -19.35 -6.32
N GLY A 88 -4.83 -19.19 -5.00
CA GLY A 88 -5.78 -19.91 -4.14
C GLY A 88 -5.36 -21.31 -3.68
N ASN A 89 -6.27 -21.96 -2.94
CA ASN A 89 -6.11 -23.33 -2.49
C ASN A 89 -7.49 -24.05 -2.58
N PRO A 90 -7.70 -25.04 -3.47
CA PRO A 90 -6.71 -25.56 -4.43
C PRO A 90 -6.26 -24.48 -5.43
N PRO A 91 -5.00 -24.54 -5.89
CA PRO A 91 -4.47 -23.51 -6.79
C PRO A 91 -5.12 -23.63 -8.18
N MET A 92 -5.50 -22.47 -8.74
CA MET A 92 -5.85 -22.37 -10.15
C MET A 92 -4.59 -22.25 -11.03
N LEU A 93 -4.72 -22.47 -12.33
CA LEU A 93 -3.62 -22.22 -13.25
C LEU A 93 -3.26 -20.73 -13.24
N LEU A 94 -1.97 -20.43 -13.30
CA LEU A 94 -1.47 -19.04 -13.27
C LEU A 94 -2.01 -18.22 -14.47
N SER A 95 -2.15 -18.85 -15.65
CA SER A 95 -2.75 -18.22 -16.81
C SER A 95 -4.21 -17.82 -16.58
N GLU A 96 -5.00 -18.70 -15.96
CA GLU A 96 -6.39 -18.40 -15.60
C GLU A 96 -6.48 -17.28 -14.56
N ALA A 97 -5.56 -17.28 -13.58
CA ALA A 97 -5.48 -16.21 -12.60
C ALA A 97 -5.19 -14.86 -13.28
N HIS A 98 -4.22 -14.83 -14.18
CA HIS A 98 -3.88 -13.62 -14.94
C HIS A 98 -5.04 -13.13 -15.83
N ASP A 99 -5.80 -14.02 -16.47
CA ASP A 99 -6.96 -13.62 -17.27
C ASP A 99 -8.07 -13.00 -16.40
N LYS A 100 -8.34 -13.58 -15.23
CA LYS A 100 -9.27 -13.01 -14.25
C LYS A 100 -8.80 -11.64 -13.75
N VAL A 101 -7.50 -11.50 -13.46
CA VAL A 101 -6.92 -10.23 -13.02
C VAL A 101 -7.05 -9.17 -14.12
N LYS A 102 -6.71 -9.46 -15.37
CA LYS A 102 -6.88 -8.52 -16.48
C LYS A 102 -8.32 -8.02 -16.61
N LYS A 103 -9.30 -8.95 -16.55
CA LYS A 103 -10.71 -8.61 -16.59
C LYS A 103 -11.10 -7.72 -15.40
N GLY A 104 -10.73 -8.12 -14.18
CA GLY A 104 -11.06 -7.38 -12.97
C GLY A 104 -10.44 -5.99 -12.92
N ILE A 105 -9.18 -5.85 -13.35
CA ILE A 105 -8.50 -4.53 -13.47
C ILE A 105 -9.25 -3.64 -14.46
N SER A 106 -9.65 -4.17 -15.63
CA SER A 106 -10.38 -3.38 -16.64
C SER A 106 -11.70 -2.84 -16.09
N GLU A 107 -12.49 -3.69 -15.41
CA GLU A 107 -13.76 -3.28 -14.81
C GLU A 107 -13.54 -2.25 -13.69
N LEU A 108 -12.55 -2.48 -12.82
CA LEU A 108 -12.22 -1.59 -11.71
C LEU A 108 -11.72 -0.22 -12.19
N ALA A 109 -10.80 -0.19 -13.17
CA ALA A 109 -10.21 1.03 -13.69
C ALA A 109 -11.25 1.94 -14.34
N ASN A 110 -12.19 1.36 -15.12
CA ASN A 110 -13.27 2.12 -15.73
C ASN A 110 -14.18 2.75 -14.68
N HIS A 111 -14.61 1.98 -13.67
CA HIS A 111 -15.47 2.50 -12.62
C HIS A 111 -14.76 3.59 -11.78
N ALA A 112 -13.48 3.39 -11.46
CA ALA A 112 -12.68 4.38 -10.74
C ALA A 112 -12.47 5.67 -11.54
N ALA A 113 -12.29 5.58 -12.87
CA ALA A 113 -12.20 6.75 -13.75
C ALA A 113 -13.48 7.59 -13.72
N ASP A 114 -14.66 6.96 -13.77
CA ASP A 114 -15.96 7.64 -13.67
C ASP A 114 -16.14 8.40 -12.35
N LYS A 115 -15.46 7.98 -11.29
CA LYS A 115 -15.50 8.60 -9.96
C LYS A 115 -14.31 9.54 -9.70
N GLY A 116 -13.37 9.65 -10.63
CA GLY A 116 -12.16 10.45 -10.46
C GLY A 116 -11.18 9.87 -9.43
N VAL A 117 -11.23 8.55 -9.17
CA VAL A 117 -10.37 7.84 -8.23
C VAL A 117 -9.15 7.29 -8.96
N LYS A 118 -7.97 7.53 -8.39
CA LYS A 118 -6.73 6.91 -8.85
C LYS A 118 -6.57 5.54 -8.20
N LEU A 119 -6.09 4.57 -8.97
CA LEU A 119 -5.78 3.22 -8.52
C LEU A 119 -4.27 3.01 -8.47
N GLY A 120 -3.81 2.30 -7.44
CA GLY A 120 -2.42 1.90 -7.29
C GLY A 120 -2.30 0.38 -7.26
N LEU A 121 -1.76 -0.23 -8.32
CA LEU A 121 -1.50 -1.66 -8.32
C LEU A 121 -0.25 -1.96 -7.50
N GLU A 122 -0.36 -2.85 -6.54
CA GLU A 122 0.75 -3.31 -5.70
C GLU A 122 1.29 -4.67 -6.21
N PRO A 123 2.53 -4.72 -6.74
CA PRO A 123 3.19 -6.00 -7.01
C PRO A 123 3.50 -6.72 -5.69
N ILE A 124 3.14 -7.99 -5.60
CA ILE A 124 3.25 -8.76 -4.36
C ILE A 124 4.50 -9.66 -4.38
N TYR A 125 5.17 -9.80 -3.24
CA TYR A 125 6.35 -10.66 -3.08
C TYR A 125 6.07 -12.08 -3.62
N PRO A 126 6.96 -12.68 -4.43
CA PRO A 126 6.69 -13.95 -5.11
C PRO A 126 6.34 -15.11 -4.19
N ALA A 127 6.86 -15.14 -2.94
CA ALA A 127 6.51 -16.19 -2.00
C ALA A 127 5.04 -16.14 -1.54
N ASP A 128 4.38 -15.00 -1.72
CA ASP A 128 2.97 -14.79 -1.35
C ASP A 128 2.00 -15.05 -2.54
N ILE A 129 2.48 -15.66 -3.64
CA ILE A 129 1.70 -15.91 -4.86
C ILE A 129 0.45 -16.77 -4.62
N ILE A 130 0.49 -17.67 -3.67
CA ILE A 130 -0.64 -18.55 -3.35
C ILE A 130 -1.78 -17.77 -2.67
N SER A 131 -1.42 -16.86 -1.77
CA SER A 131 -2.37 -16.30 -0.81
C SER A 131 -2.73 -14.84 -1.06
N LYS A 132 -1.79 -14.00 -1.54
CA LYS A 132 -1.97 -12.54 -1.54
C LYS A 132 -2.05 -11.95 -2.95
N GLY A 133 -1.11 -12.28 -3.85
CA GLY A 133 -1.11 -11.66 -5.18
C GLY A 133 -0.34 -12.48 -6.21
N ASN A 134 -0.84 -12.53 -7.44
CA ASN A 134 -0.25 -13.27 -8.54
C ASN A 134 0.45 -12.38 -9.59
N ILE A 135 0.52 -11.07 -9.35
CA ILE A 135 1.39 -10.14 -10.08
C ILE A 135 2.56 -9.83 -9.15
N ASN A 136 3.75 -10.33 -9.50
CA ASN A 136 4.85 -10.48 -8.56
C ASN A 136 6.13 -9.72 -8.95
N SER A 137 6.08 -8.86 -9.98
CA SER A 137 7.19 -7.98 -10.32
C SER A 137 6.70 -6.63 -10.81
N ILE A 138 7.54 -5.62 -10.67
CA ILE A 138 7.29 -4.25 -11.13
C ILE A 138 7.04 -4.24 -12.65
N GLY A 139 7.87 -4.94 -13.43
CA GLY A 139 7.69 -5.02 -14.88
C GLY A 139 6.35 -5.64 -15.29
N SER A 140 5.92 -6.73 -14.63
CA SER A 140 4.61 -7.34 -14.91
C SER A 140 3.45 -6.42 -14.52
N ALA A 141 3.57 -5.71 -13.42
CA ALA A 141 2.55 -4.77 -12.96
C ALA A 141 2.43 -3.56 -13.92
N LEU A 142 3.55 -2.97 -14.36
CA LEU A 142 3.57 -1.88 -15.34
C LEU A 142 2.89 -2.29 -16.66
N ASN A 143 3.23 -3.47 -17.19
CA ASN A 143 2.61 -3.98 -18.42
C ASN A 143 1.10 -4.16 -18.27
N LEU A 144 0.63 -4.54 -17.08
CA LEU A 144 -0.79 -4.76 -16.83
C LEU A 144 -1.58 -3.45 -16.76
N ILE A 145 -1.00 -2.39 -16.18
CA ILE A 145 -1.68 -1.11 -15.99
C ILE A 145 -1.47 -0.11 -17.13
N GLU A 146 -0.56 -0.39 -18.07
CA GLU A 146 -0.20 0.50 -19.17
C GLU A 146 -1.40 1.08 -19.94
N PRO A 147 -2.50 0.33 -20.18
CA PRO A 147 -3.67 0.86 -20.89
C PRO A 147 -4.52 1.87 -20.09
N TYR A 148 -4.26 2.07 -18.79
CA TYR A 148 -5.16 2.83 -17.91
C TYR A 148 -4.49 4.08 -17.35
N GLU A 149 -4.95 5.27 -17.77
CA GLU A 149 -4.38 6.57 -17.34
C GLU A 149 -4.57 6.86 -15.86
N ASN A 150 -5.62 6.30 -15.23
CA ASN A 150 -5.91 6.46 -13.81
C ASN A 150 -5.24 5.41 -12.92
N MET A 151 -4.31 4.62 -13.46
CA MET A 151 -3.56 3.61 -12.72
C MET A 151 -2.07 3.95 -12.63
N GLN A 152 -1.53 3.73 -11.44
CA GLN A 152 -0.11 3.85 -11.11
C GLN A 152 0.30 2.64 -10.26
N LEU A 153 1.56 2.56 -9.83
CA LEU A 153 2.02 1.52 -8.89
C LEU A 153 2.04 2.03 -7.46
N ILE A 154 1.80 1.12 -6.53
CA ILE A 154 2.22 1.24 -5.14
C ILE A 154 3.44 0.35 -4.95
N LEU A 155 4.52 0.91 -4.43
CA LEU A 155 5.74 0.17 -4.16
C LEU A 155 5.90 -0.01 -2.64
N ASP A 156 5.51 -1.19 -2.15
CA ASP A 156 5.82 -1.60 -0.78
C ASP A 156 7.22 -2.22 -0.73
N VAL A 157 8.08 -1.70 0.14
CA VAL A 157 9.44 -2.21 0.33
C VAL A 157 9.41 -3.70 0.67
N LYS A 158 8.49 -4.18 1.53
CA LYS A 158 8.39 -5.61 1.86
C LYS A 158 8.16 -6.48 0.63
N HIS A 159 7.41 -5.97 -0.34
CA HIS A 159 7.03 -6.73 -1.52
C HIS A 159 7.97 -6.53 -2.71
N SER A 160 8.76 -5.45 -2.75
CA SER A 160 9.52 -5.05 -3.94
C SER A 160 11.01 -4.77 -3.70
N TRP A 161 11.54 -4.83 -2.46
CA TRP A 161 12.95 -4.53 -2.14
C TRP A 161 13.96 -5.34 -2.96
N TRP A 162 13.59 -6.53 -3.38
CA TRP A 162 14.40 -7.47 -4.14
C TRP A 162 14.33 -7.24 -5.66
N ASP A 163 13.31 -6.48 -6.14
CA ASP A 163 13.07 -6.28 -7.57
C ASP A 163 14.10 -5.29 -8.14
N PRO A 164 14.87 -5.68 -9.16
CA PRO A 164 15.88 -4.80 -9.75
C PRO A 164 15.30 -3.55 -10.41
N ASP A 165 14.00 -3.54 -10.75
CA ASP A 165 13.33 -2.40 -11.37
C ASP A 165 12.87 -1.34 -10.38
N PHE A 166 12.94 -1.59 -9.04
CA PHE A 166 12.45 -0.66 -8.02
C PHE A 166 13.10 0.72 -8.13
N VAL A 167 14.42 0.79 -8.00
CA VAL A 167 15.16 2.05 -8.06
C VAL A 167 15.13 2.66 -9.47
N PRO A 168 15.37 1.91 -10.57
CA PRO A 168 15.25 2.44 -11.93
C PRO A 168 13.89 3.06 -12.23
N LEU A 169 12.79 2.45 -11.82
CA LEU A 169 11.45 2.98 -12.03
C LEU A 169 11.29 4.36 -11.37
N ILE A 170 11.55 4.46 -10.06
CA ILE A 170 11.37 5.73 -9.33
C ILE A 170 12.29 6.82 -9.86
N LYS A 171 13.51 6.48 -10.28
CA LYS A 171 14.45 7.48 -10.82
C LYS A 171 14.07 8.01 -12.18
N ASN A 172 13.55 7.16 -13.06
CA ASN A 172 13.32 7.52 -14.46
C ASN A 172 11.85 7.85 -14.76
N PHE A 173 10.92 7.30 -13.98
CA PHE A 173 9.48 7.41 -14.19
C PHE A 173 8.71 7.57 -12.87
N PRO A 174 9.07 8.58 -12.02
CA PRO A 174 8.45 8.76 -10.70
C PRO A 174 6.94 8.98 -10.77
N GLU A 175 6.45 9.49 -11.90
CA GLU A 175 5.01 9.71 -12.15
C GLU A 175 4.22 8.40 -12.29
N LYS A 176 4.89 7.28 -12.50
CA LYS A 176 4.25 5.95 -12.52
C LYS A 176 4.01 5.36 -11.13
N VAL A 177 4.51 6.02 -10.08
CA VAL A 177 4.41 5.57 -8.68
C VAL A 177 3.52 6.53 -7.90
N ALA A 178 2.38 6.03 -7.42
CA ALA A 178 1.43 6.78 -6.62
C ALA A 178 1.87 6.90 -5.16
N LEU A 179 2.45 5.82 -4.62
CA LEU A 179 2.77 5.68 -3.21
C LEU A 179 3.98 4.77 -3.00
N VAL A 180 4.82 5.11 -2.03
CA VAL A 180 5.86 4.22 -1.52
C VAL A 180 5.54 3.84 -0.08
N GLN A 181 5.29 2.55 0.17
CA GLN A 181 5.09 2.03 1.52
C GLN A 181 6.42 1.55 2.09
N LEU A 182 6.77 2.11 3.23
CA LEU A 182 8.05 1.94 3.89
C LEU A 182 7.94 0.97 5.05
N CYS A 183 8.86 0.05 5.10
CA CYS A 183 9.24 -0.75 6.25
C CYS A 183 10.69 -1.19 6.05
N ASN A 184 11.34 -1.73 7.05
CA ASN A 184 12.51 -2.56 6.82
C ASN A 184 12.14 -4.04 6.92
N ILE A 185 13.04 -4.91 6.49
CA ILE A 185 12.81 -6.36 6.39
C ILE A 185 13.56 -7.07 7.50
N CYS A 186 12.83 -7.88 8.27
CA CYS A 186 13.41 -8.75 9.28
C CYS A 186 13.75 -10.12 8.65
N ILE A 187 15.03 -10.44 8.60
CA ILE A 187 15.55 -11.76 8.17
C ILE A 187 16.25 -12.40 9.36
N GLU A 188 15.87 -13.63 9.68
CA GLU A 188 16.51 -14.45 10.72
C GLU A 188 16.90 -15.77 10.12
N GLY A 189 18.22 -16.06 10.14
CA GLY A 189 18.77 -17.20 9.41
C GLY A 189 18.50 -17.09 7.91
N GLU A 190 17.79 -18.04 7.34
CA GLU A 190 17.42 -18.08 5.90
C GLU A 190 15.94 -17.71 5.67
N GLU A 191 15.25 -17.17 6.69
CA GLU A 191 13.82 -16.89 6.63
C GLU A 191 13.52 -15.40 6.72
N LEU A 192 12.65 -14.92 5.82
CA LEU A 192 12.02 -13.61 5.93
C LEU A 192 10.90 -13.69 6.97
N LYS A 193 11.07 -13.02 8.11
CA LYS A 193 10.12 -13.05 9.22
C LYS A 193 8.99 -12.03 9.09
N GLY A 194 9.22 -10.92 8.40
CA GLY A 194 8.21 -9.89 8.23
C GLY A 194 8.81 -8.50 8.10
N ARG A 195 8.03 -7.50 8.51
CA ARG A 195 8.42 -6.10 8.53
C ARG A 195 9.03 -5.71 9.87
N THR A 196 9.87 -4.68 9.85
CA THR A 196 10.36 -4.02 11.05
C THR A 196 10.44 -2.50 10.82
N ASN A 197 10.78 -1.72 11.85
CA ASN A 197 10.96 -0.28 11.75
C ASN A 197 12.13 0.08 10.81
N LEU A 198 12.15 1.32 10.33
CA LEU A 198 13.07 1.75 9.28
C LEU A 198 14.54 1.66 9.67
N ALA A 199 14.84 1.90 10.95
CA ALA A 199 16.21 1.95 11.46
C ALA A 199 16.87 0.57 11.65
N SER A 200 16.09 -0.53 11.65
CA SER A 200 16.62 -1.87 11.93
C SER A 200 16.06 -2.90 10.94
N GLY A 201 16.95 -3.57 10.23
CA GLY A 201 16.57 -4.60 9.27
C GLY A 201 17.66 -4.88 8.26
N SER A 202 17.34 -5.69 7.26
CA SER A 202 18.30 -6.22 6.27
C SER A 202 18.41 -5.39 5.00
N VAL A 203 17.52 -4.41 4.79
CA VAL A 203 17.56 -3.49 3.64
C VAL A 203 18.29 -2.21 4.04
N ASP A 204 19.23 -1.78 3.20
CA ASP A 204 19.87 -0.45 3.34
C ASP A 204 18.88 0.65 2.95
N MET A 205 18.02 1.01 3.93
CA MET A 205 16.97 2.02 3.74
C MET A 205 17.54 3.40 3.43
N SER A 206 18.69 3.78 4.01
CA SER A 206 19.33 5.07 3.70
C SER A 206 19.73 5.17 2.23
N ARG A 207 20.35 4.11 1.70
CA ARG A 207 20.70 4.05 0.28
C ARG A 207 19.45 4.10 -0.60
N LEU A 208 18.43 3.31 -0.27
CA LEU A 208 17.16 3.27 -1.01
C LEU A 208 16.51 4.65 -1.05
N MET A 209 16.34 5.30 0.10
CA MET A 209 15.70 6.60 0.21
C MET A 209 16.48 7.70 -0.53
N LYS A 210 17.81 7.70 -0.45
CA LYS A 210 18.65 8.63 -1.21
C LYS A 210 18.47 8.47 -2.72
N GLU A 211 18.32 7.27 -3.23
CA GLU A 211 18.05 7.04 -4.65
C GLU A 211 16.63 7.47 -5.06
N ILE A 212 15.61 7.23 -4.23
CA ILE A 212 14.24 7.70 -4.47
C ILE A 212 14.19 9.24 -4.56
N ILE A 213 14.84 9.94 -3.63
CA ILE A 213 14.87 11.40 -3.61
C ILE A 213 15.62 11.96 -4.82
N LYS A 214 16.74 11.35 -5.23
CA LYS A 214 17.45 11.72 -6.47
C LYS A 214 16.56 11.59 -7.71
N GLY A 215 15.62 10.65 -7.70
CA GLY A 215 14.61 10.46 -8.75
C GLY A 215 13.52 11.54 -8.78
N LYS A 216 13.52 12.48 -7.84
CA LYS A 216 12.53 13.57 -7.71
C LYS A 216 11.10 13.03 -7.52
N TYR A 217 10.95 11.88 -6.88
CA TYR A 217 9.66 11.40 -6.46
C TYR A 217 9.01 12.39 -5.49
N CYS A 218 7.78 12.80 -5.79
CA CYS A 218 7.03 13.81 -5.03
C CYS A 218 5.73 13.24 -4.43
N GLY A 219 5.53 11.93 -4.49
CA GLY A 219 4.37 11.26 -3.88
C GLY A 219 4.54 11.06 -2.38
N ASN A 220 3.56 10.43 -1.79
CA ASN A 220 3.52 10.15 -0.35
C ASN A 220 4.42 8.95 0.02
N PHE A 221 4.87 8.97 1.28
CA PHE A 221 5.50 7.84 1.95
C PHE A 221 4.62 7.41 3.11
N GLU A 222 4.34 6.13 3.24
CA GLU A 222 3.63 5.53 4.37
C GLU A 222 4.53 4.56 5.13
N LEU A 223 4.49 4.58 6.46
CA LEU A 223 5.03 3.48 7.26
C LEU A 223 3.97 2.38 7.32
N GLU A 224 4.27 1.21 6.78
CA GLU A 224 3.38 0.05 6.82
C GLU A 224 3.92 -1.04 7.75
N LEU A 225 3.25 -1.19 8.89
CA LEU A 225 3.51 -2.23 9.88
C LEU A 225 2.19 -2.86 10.32
N PHE A 226 2.12 -4.18 10.35
CA PHE A 226 0.96 -4.90 10.86
C PHE A 226 1.11 -5.21 12.36
N PRO A 227 0.02 -5.54 13.07
CA PRO A 227 0.08 -5.93 14.47
C PRO A 227 1.10 -7.04 14.77
N SER A 228 1.27 -8.00 13.87
CA SER A 228 2.29 -9.05 13.96
C SER A 228 3.73 -8.54 13.92
N ASP A 229 3.97 -7.41 13.23
CA ASP A 229 5.31 -6.83 13.07
C ASP A 229 5.71 -5.95 14.25
N VAL A 230 4.71 -5.39 14.96
CA VAL A 230 4.93 -4.42 16.05
C VAL A 230 5.27 -5.10 17.37
N GLY A 231 4.84 -6.35 17.59
CA GLY A 231 5.04 -7.05 18.85
C GLY A 231 4.41 -6.28 20.03
N ASN A 232 5.17 -6.06 21.10
CA ASN A 232 4.71 -5.33 22.30
C ASN A 232 4.91 -3.81 22.21
N ARG A 233 5.32 -3.25 21.07
CA ARG A 233 5.51 -1.80 20.93
C ARG A 233 4.17 -1.08 20.91
N HIS A 234 4.09 0.03 21.63
CA HIS A 234 2.86 0.81 21.62
C HIS A 234 2.70 1.60 20.30
N PRO A 235 1.53 1.61 19.64
CA PRO A 235 1.34 2.32 18.37
C PRO A 235 1.71 3.81 18.42
N ARG A 236 1.47 4.51 19.53
CA ARG A 236 1.88 5.91 19.70
C ARG A 236 3.40 6.12 19.58
N ASP A 237 4.20 5.19 20.11
CA ASP A 237 5.65 5.28 20.04
C ASP A 237 6.14 5.12 18.59
N LEU A 238 5.50 4.24 17.84
CA LEU A 238 5.80 4.06 16.40
C LEU A 238 5.46 5.32 15.61
N ILE A 239 4.28 5.90 15.83
CA ILE A 239 3.83 7.14 15.17
C ILE A 239 4.78 8.28 15.52
N SER A 240 5.12 8.49 16.78
CA SER A 240 5.97 9.61 17.24
C SER A 240 7.43 9.48 16.78
N ASN A 241 7.92 8.24 16.59
CA ASN A 241 9.29 7.99 16.14
C ASN A 241 9.44 8.02 14.60
N PHE A 242 8.36 7.78 13.86
CA PHE A 242 8.43 7.68 12.40
C PHE A 242 9.05 8.91 11.72
N PRO A 243 8.68 10.16 12.02
CA PRO A 243 9.30 11.33 11.40
C PRO A 243 10.82 11.37 11.62
N LYS A 244 11.28 11.07 12.85
CA LYS A 244 12.70 11.05 13.19
C LYS A 244 13.45 9.96 12.41
N GLU A 245 12.89 8.74 12.35
CA GLU A 245 13.48 7.64 11.58
C GLU A 245 13.50 7.98 10.09
N PHE A 246 12.42 8.53 9.55
CA PHE A 246 12.31 8.90 8.14
C PHE A 246 13.33 9.99 7.74
N TYR A 247 13.39 11.08 8.47
CA TYR A 247 14.35 12.16 8.16
C TYR A 247 15.80 11.72 8.37
N GLY A 248 16.08 10.88 9.35
CA GLY A 248 17.40 10.31 9.54
C GLY A 248 17.90 9.41 8.41
N LEU A 249 17.02 8.91 7.53
CA LEU A 249 17.40 8.14 6.35
C LEU A 249 17.89 9.03 5.19
N ILE A 250 17.51 10.30 5.17
CA ILE A 250 17.71 11.21 4.04
C ILE A 250 18.76 12.29 4.32
N GLU A 251 19.17 12.43 5.56
CA GLU A 251 20.34 13.22 5.97
C GLU A 251 21.65 12.48 5.61
#